data_61914e37f6adad01ed74411316e34a52
#
_entry.id   61914e37f6adad01ed74411316e34a52
#
_cell.length_a   1.000
_cell.length_b   1.000
_cell.length_c   1.000
_cell.angle_alpha   90.00
_cell.angle_beta   90.00
_cell.angle_gamma   90.00
#
_symmetry.space_group_name_H-M   'P 1'
#
loop_
_entity.id
_entity.type
_entity.pdbx_description
1 polymer ?
#
loop_
_entity_poly.entity_id
_entity_poly.type
_entity_poly.pdbx_seq_one_letter_code
_entity_poly.pdbx_strand_id
1 'polypeptide(L)' 'MFEIWDGDLYLYSVDTEYEADEQREAGFTVKCMEYYGA' A
#
# COMPACT_ATOMS: atom_id res chain seq x y z
N MET A 1 6.39 -2.05 4.31
CA MET A 1 6.04 -1.27 3.11
C MET A 1 4.69 -1.72 2.58
N PHE A 2 3.91 -0.81 2.11
CA PHE A 2 2.57 -1.10 1.61
C PHE A 2 2.47 -0.61 0.17
N GLU A 3 1.91 -1.46 -0.70
CA GLU A 3 1.69 -1.08 -2.09
C GLU A 3 0.27 -0.58 -2.26
N ILE A 4 0.13 0.52 -2.97
CA ILE A 4 -1.17 1.13 -3.24
C ILE A 4 -1.55 0.85 -4.69
N TRP A 5 -2.71 0.25 -4.87
CA TRP A 5 -3.19 -0.18 -6.18
C TRP A 5 -4.55 0.44 -6.47
N ASP A 6 -4.79 0.73 -7.73
CA ASP A 6 -6.11 1.13 -8.22
C ASP A 6 -6.61 -0.02 -9.09
N GLY A 7 -7.35 -0.95 -8.46
CA GLY A 7 -7.74 -2.17 -9.15
C GLY A 7 -6.50 -2.99 -9.48
N ASP A 8 -6.21 -3.13 -10.76
CA ASP A 8 -5.06 -3.89 -11.23
C ASP A 8 -3.85 -3.01 -11.52
N LEU A 9 -3.95 -1.72 -11.26
CA LEU A 9 -2.88 -0.79 -11.58
C LEU A 9 -2.11 -0.41 -10.32
N TYR A 10 -0.83 -0.71 -10.30
CA TYR A 10 0.06 -0.28 -9.22
C TYR A 10 0.31 1.22 -9.34
N LEU A 11 0.12 1.95 -8.23
CA LEU A 11 0.33 3.38 -8.20
C LEU A 11 1.65 3.77 -7.54
N TYR A 12 1.83 3.41 -6.28
CA TYR A 12 3.03 3.75 -5.52
C TYR A 12 3.05 2.96 -4.22
N SER A 13 4.15 3.09 -3.49
CA SER A 13 4.31 2.44 -2.19
C SER A 13 4.43 3.48 -1.09
N VAL A 14 3.99 3.12 0.11
CA VAL A 14 4.12 3.96 1.29
C VAL A 14 4.79 3.16 2.41
N ASP A 15 5.48 3.86 3.30
CA ASP A 15 6.26 3.21 4.35
C ASP A 15 5.52 3.04 5.67
N THR A 16 4.43 3.77 5.88
CA THR A 16 3.73 3.77 7.16
C THR A 16 2.32 3.24 7.04
N GLU A 17 1.84 2.60 8.11
CA GLU A 17 0.45 2.15 8.15
C GLU A 17 -0.52 3.31 8.09
N TYR A 18 -0.12 4.44 8.65
CA TYR A 18 -0.97 5.62 8.68
C TYR A 18 -1.34 6.04 7.25
N GLU A 19 -0.35 6.15 6.39
CA GLU A 19 -0.60 6.51 5.00
C GLU A 19 -1.37 5.43 4.26
N ALA A 20 -1.05 4.16 4.56
CA ALA A 20 -1.77 3.05 3.94
C ALA A 20 -3.27 3.08 4.29
N ASP A 21 -3.58 3.39 5.54
CA ASP A 21 -4.97 3.50 5.98
C ASP A 21 -5.69 4.64 5.25
N GLU A 22 -5.01 5.76 5.08
CA GLU A 22 -5.60 6.88 4.36
C GLU A 22 -5.95 6.49 2.93
N GLN A 23 -5.07 5.76 2.26
CA GLN A 23 -5.31 5.31 0.90
C GLN A 23 -6.46 4.31 0.85
N ARG A 24 -6.54 3.44 1.84
CA ARG A 24 -7.64 2.48 1.91
C ARG A 24 -8.98 3.19 2.05
N GLU A 25 -9.04 4.21 2.87
CA GLU A 25 -10.26 4.99 3.05
C GLU A 25 -10.63 5.77 1.80
N ALA A 26 -9.64 6.12 1.00
CA ALA A 26 -9.87 6.81 -0.28
C ALA A 26 -10.39 5.86 -1.35
N GLY A 27 -10.43 4.56 -1.08
CA GLY A 27 -10.98 3.58 -2.01
C GLY A 27 -9.94 2.77 -2.77
N PHE A 28 -8.66 2.93 -2.45
CA PHE A 28 -7.61 2.17 -3.11
C PHE A 28 -7.38 0.82 -2.44
N THR A 29 -6.79 -0.09 -3.18
CA THR A 29 -6.39 -1.39 -2.64
C THR A 29 -5.00 -1.25 -2.01
N VAL A 30 -4.85 -1.77 -0.81
CA VAL A 30 -3.58 -1.73 -0.08
C VAL A 30 -3.08 -3.15 0.10
N LYS A 31 -1.85 -3.42 -0.36
CA LYS A 31 -1.21 -4.71 -0.20
C LYS A 31 0.00 -4.56 0.72
N CYS A 32 0.02 -5.34 1.78
CA CYS A 32 1.13 -5.32 2.73
C CYS A 32 2.26 -6.20 2.19
N MET A 33 3.41 -5.59 1.97
CA MET A 33 4.60 -6.31 1.50
C MET A 33 5.61 -6.38 2.61
N GLU A 34 6.01 -7.58 2.97
CA GLU A 34 7.05 -7.78 3.96
C GLU A 34 8.35 -8.15 3.25
N TYR A 35 9.36 -7.33 3.47
CA TYR A 35 10.69 -7.61 2.98
C TYR A 35 11.53 -8.09 4.13
N TYR A 36 11.85 -9.35 4.14
CA TYR A 36 12.81 -9.84 5.09
C TYR A 36 14.18 -9.62 4.47
N GLY A 37 14.91 -8.71 5.03
CA GLY A 37 16.27 -8.50 4.61
C GLY A 37 17.12 -9.66 5.06
N ALA A 38 17.06 -10.68 4.38
CA ALA A 38 17.77 -11.87 4.81
C ALA A 38 19.20 -11.82 4.42
#